data_0c885b40a07102821805af3ec5ed9f90
#
_entry.id   0c885b40a07102821805af3ec5ed9f90
#
_cell.length_a   1.000
_cell.length_b   1.000
_cell.length_c   1.000
_cell.angle_alpha   90.00
_cell.angle_beta   90.00
_cell.angle_gamma   90.00
#
_symmetry.space_group_name_H-M   'P 1'
#
loop_
_entity.id
_entity.type
_entity.pdbx_description
1 polymer ?
#
loop_
_entity_poly.entity_id
_entity_poly.type
_entity_poly.pdbx_seq_one_letter_code
_entity_poly.pdbx_strand_id
1 'polypeptide(L)'
;KKKKVISKKPKETIYKTKKEWISKATVNKSQYTKKYNESIKDNDGFWKKEGKRINWIKPYKKIKDVKYSKDDVHIKWFYDGTLNASANCIDRHLKKNANKTAIIWVGDDPKVQKKITYKELHKEVSKAANGLKNLGVQRGDRVTIYLTMIPELAYTMLACARIGAVHSIIFGGFSPDSISGRINDCESDYVITADEGVRGGKTIPLKSITDEALQSCPNVKKCIVVKRTGTKKIDWYNDRDVWYHKMISKVSAKCEPEEMNAEDPLFILYTSGSTGKPKGVLHTTGGYMVYASMTHQYIFNYKPKDIYWCTADIGWVTGHSYIIYGPLANGATTIMFEGIPTYPDTSRWWQIVDKYKVNIFYTAPTAIRALMREGDKPVKKTSRKTLKLLGTVGEPINPEAWEWYYKTVGDSRCPIVDTWWQTETGGILISPQTGAIDLKPGSATKPFYGIKPEILDKDGKVLKGEAQGRLCISQSWPGQMRSVYGDHQRFIDTYFSQFDGKYFTGDGCRRDKDGYYWITGRVDDVIIVSGHNLGTAEIESAFVAHPKVAEAAVVGYPHDILSLIHI
;
A
#
# COMPACT_ATOMS: atom_id res chain seq x y z
N LYS A 1 14.45 38.28 -39.21
CA LYS A 1 15.12 37.06 -38.74
C LYS A 1 14.50 36.67 -37.40
N LYS A 2 13.57 35.73 -37.39
CA LYS A 2 12.99 35.15 -36.15
C LYS A 2 14.05 34.21 -35.54
N LYS A 3 14.62 34.56 -34.40
CA LYS A 3 15.43 33.65 -33.59
C LYS A 3 14.53 32.52 -33.09
N LYS A 4 14.75 31.27 -33.55
CA LYS A 4 14.21 30.07 -32.92
C LYS A 4 14.76 30.01 -31.50
N VAL A 5 13.90 30.25 -30.51
CA VAL A 5 14.18 29.92 -29.13
C VAL A 5 14.12 28.39 -29.04
N ILE A 6 15.27 27.77 -29.13
CA ILE A 6 15.40 26.34 -28.80
C ILE A 6 15.37 26.28 -27.26
N SER A 7 14.21 25.94 -26.70
CA SER A 7 14.11 25.61 -25.28
C SER A 7 14.98 24.35 -25.07
N LYS A 8 16.15 24.53 -24.47
CA LYS A 8 16.93 23.38 -23.99
C LYS A 8 16.06 22.67 -22.95
N LYS A 9 15.64 21.42 -23.23
CA LYS A 9 15.01 20.56 -22.20
C LYS A 9 15.90 20.63 -20.94
N PRO A 10 15.31 20.81 -19.76
CA PRO A 10 16.09 20.82 -18.51
C PRO A 10 16.91 19.53 -18.44
N LYS A 11 18.18 19.65 -18.12
CA LYS A 11 19.10 18.50 -18.01
C LYS A 11 18.63 17.65 -16.83
N GLU A 12 18.15 16.43 -17.09
CA GLU A 12 17.72 15.50 -16.04
C GLU A 12 18.88 15.23 -15.08
N THR A 13 18.65 15.47 -13.80
CA THR A 13 19.63 15.19 -12.75
C THR A 13 19.69 13.69 -12.49
N ILE A 14 20.89 13.13 -12.46
CA ILE A 14 21.12 11.70 -12.16
C ILE A 14 21.95 11.59 -10.88
N TYR A 15 21.42 10.92 -9.88
CA TYR A 15 22.13 10.55 -8.67
C TYR A 15 22.73 9.15 -8.84
N LYS A 16 24.03 9.12 -9.06
CA LYS A 16 24.76 7.85 -9.22
C LYS A 16 24.73 7.03 -7.95
N THR A 17 24.64 5.72 -8.12
CA THR A 17 24.72 4.75 -7.03
C THR A 17 26.04 4.88 -6.28
N LYS A 18 25.99 5.22 -5.00
CA LYS A 18 27.18 5.42 -4.15
C LYS A 18 27.80 4.09 -3.72
N LYS A 19 29.11 4.08 -3.49
CA LYS A 19 29.83 2.88 -2.99
C LYS A 19 29.24 2.36 -1.67
N GLU A 20 28.86 3.27 -0.76
CA GLU A 20 28.24 2.94 0.52
C GLU A 20 26.86 2.27 0.36
N TRP A 21 26.11 2.63 -0.68
CA TRP A 21 24.84 1.98 -1.00
C TRP A 21 25.08 0.57 -1.54
N ILE A 22 26.02 0.44 -2.48
CA ILE A 22 26.37 -0.86 -3.11
C ILE A 22 26.83 -1.87 -2.06
N SER A 23 27.73 -1.45 -1.14
CA SER A 23 28.31 -2.34 -0.13
C SER A 23 27.30 -2.92 0.85
N LYS A 24 26.16 -2.22 1.05
CA LYS A 24 25.08 -2.63 1.96
C LYS A 24 23.85 -3.18 1.25
N ALA A 25 23.86 -3.19 -0.07
CA ALA A 25 22.72 -3.60 -0.88
C ALA A 25 22.52 -5.11 -0.90
N THR A 26 21.27 -5.53 -0.99
CA THR A 26 20.90 -6.94 -1.22
C THR A 26 21.30 -7.40 -2.61
N VAL A 27 21.23 -6.48 -3.58
CA VAL A 27 21.63 -6.73 -4.97
C VAL A 27 22.40 -5.55 -5.55
N ASN A 28 23.43 -5.83 -6.34
CA ASN A 28 24.10 -4.85 -7.18
C ASN A 28 23.48 -4.84 -8.59
N LYS A 29 24.00 -3.97 -9.47
CA LYS A 29 23.48 -3.80 -10.83
C LYS A 29 23.50 -5.11 -11.65
N SER A 30 24.59 -5.86 -11.61
CA SER A 30 24.72 -7.14 -12.32
C SER A 30 23.73 -8.18 -11.81
N GLN A 31 23.59 -8.29 -10.49
CA GLN A 31 22.65 -9.21 -9.85
C GLN A 31 21.19 -8.84 -10.14
N TYR A 32 20.84 -7.55 -10.10
CA TYR A 32 19.52 -7.08 -10.51
C TYR A 32 19.22 -7.48 -11.96
N THR A 33 20.13 -7.16 -12.89
CA THR A 33 19.94 -7.45 -14.31
C THR A 33 19.76 -8.95 -14.57
N LYS A 34 20.62 -9.78 -13.95
CA LYS A 34 20.51 -11.23 -14.05
C LYS A 34 19.17 -11.75 -13.54
N LYS A 35 18.80 -11.33 -12.32
CA LYS A 35 17.57 -11.78 -11.65
C LYS A 35 16.32 -11.29 -12.40
N TYR A 36 16.32 -10.07 -12.89
CA TYR A 36 15.23 -9.54 -13.71
C TYR A 36 15.06 -10.33 -15.01
N ASN A 37 16.15 -10.55 -15.75
CA ASN A 37 16.10 -11.31 -16.98
C ASN A 37 15.63 -12.76 -16.76
N GLU A 38 16.09 -13.43 -15.69
CA GLU A 38 15.61 -14.74 -15.30
C GLU A 38 14.10 -14.72 -15.03
N SER A 39 13.61 -13.73 -14.28
CA SER A 39 12.20 -13.60 -13.92
C SER A 39 11.27 -13.38 -15.11
N ILE A 40 11.79 -12.84 -16.23
CA ILE A 40 11.02 -12.62 -17.46
C ILE A 40 11.12 -13.85 -18.39
N LYS A 41 12.30 -14.44 -18.53
CA LYS A 41 12.55 -15.54 -19.49
C LYS A 41 12.06 -16.89 -18.98
N ASP A 42 12.24 -17.17 -17.69
CA ASP A 42 11.78 -18.37 -16.99
C ASP A 42 10.90 -17.97 -15.81
N ASN A 43 9.76 -17.39 -16.11
CA ASN A 43 8.84 -16.84 -15.10
C ASN A 43 8.34 -17.92 -14.14
N ASP A 44 7.99 -19.10 -14.63
CA ASP A 44 7.51 -20.21 -13.79
C ASP A 44 8.60 -20.75 -12.87
N GLY A 45 9.80 -20.96 -13.38
CA GLY A 45 10.95 -21.40 -12.59
C GLY A 45 11.35 -20.36 -11.53
N PHE A 46 11.32 -19.09 -11.91
CA PHE A 46 11.58 -17.96 -10.99
C PHE A 46 10.60 -17.97 -9.82
N TRP A 47 9.29 -17.97 -10.09
CA TRP A 47 8.27 -17.94 -9.03
C TRP A 47 8.17 -19.25 -8.25
N LYS A 48 8.46 -20.39 -8.89
CA LYS A 48 8.60 -21.67 -8.19
C LYS A 48 9.67 -21.63 -7.09
N LYS A 49 10.76 -20.91 -7.33
CA LYS A 49 11.83 -20.69 -6.36
C LYS A 49 11.44 -19.66 -5.29
N GLU A 50 10.95 -18.49 -5.73
CA GLU A 50 10.63 -17.37 -4.82
C GLU A 50 9.42 -17.65 -3.93
N GLY A 51 8.46 -18.47 -4.36
CA GLY A 51 7.33 -18.87 -3.52
C GLY A 51 7.71 -19.63 -2.25
N LYS A 52 8.92 -20.20 -2.20
CA LYS A 52 9.45 -20.90 -1.01
C LYS A 52 9.86 -19.95 0.12
N ARG A 53 9.79 -18.63 -0.10
CA ARG A 53 10.15 -17.63 0.90
C ARG A 53 9.22 -17.55 2.11
N ILE A 54 8.01 -18.09 1.99
CA ILE A 54 7.01 -18.20 3.05
C ILE A 54 6.76 -19.65 3.43
N ASN A 55 6.09 -19.87 4.57
CA ASN A 55 5.78 -21.22 5.03
C ASN A 55 4.47 -21.71 4.41
N TRP A 56 4.51 -22.90 3.85
CA TRP A 56 3.36 -23.62 3.32
C TRP A 56 3.00 -24.78 4.23
N ILE A 57 1.69 -24.99 4.49
CA ILE A 57 1.18 -26.19 5.19
C ILE A 57 1.28 -27.36 4.22
N LYS A 58 0.70 -27.21 3.03
CA LYS A 58 0.90 -28.10 1.90
C LYS A 58 1.69 -27.36 0.81
N PRO A 59 2.91 -27.80 0.48
CA PRO A 59 3.68 -27.15 -0.59
C PRO A 59 2.98 -27.23 -1.94
N TYR A 60 3.05 -26.12 -2.70
CA TYR A 60 2.52 -26.05 -4.06
C TYR A 60 3.40 -26.86 -5.05
N LYS A 61 2.76 -27.40 -6.07
CA LYS A 61 3.39 -28.01 -7.26
C LYS A 61 3.06 -27.19 -8.52
N LYS A 62 1.86 -26.61 -8.57
CA LYS A 62 1.36 -25.82 -9.68
C LYS A 62 1.64 -24.32 -9.42
N ILE A 63 2.34 -23.69 -10.34
CA ILE A 63 2.85 -22.32 -10.12
C ILE A 63 1.79 -21.30 -10.47
N LYS A 64 1.24 -21.34 -11.68
CA LYS A 64 0.20 -20.42 -12.12
C LYS A 64 -0.72 -21.05 -13.17
N ASP A 65 -1.92 -20.50 -13.22
CA ASP A 65 -2.90 -20.68 -14.28
C ASP A 65 -3.47 -19.30 -14.58
N VAL A 66 -3.06 -18.70 -15.70
CA VAL A 66 -3.36 -17.31 -16.04
C VAL A 66 -3.78 -17.21 -17.49
N LYS A 67 -4.88 -16.54 -17.72
CA LYS A 67 -5.33 -16.13 -19.05
C LYS A 67 -5.71 -14.67 -19.06
N TYR A 68 -5.17 -13.93 -20.00
CA TYR A 68 -5.54 -12.55 -20.30
C TYR A 68 -6.22 -12.53 -21.67
N SER A 69 -7.53 -12.49 -21.69
CA SER A 69 -8.32 -12.32 -22.89
C SER A 69 -9.51 -11.44 -22.55
N LYS A 70 -9.91 -10.53 -23.42
CA LYS A 70 -11.09 -9.67 -23.19
C LYS A 70 -12.39 -10.43 -22.91
N ASP A 71 -12.46 -11.71 -23.28
CA ASP A 71 -13.64 -12.55 -23.10
C ASP A 71 -13.49 -13.56 -21.95
N ASP A 72 -12.26 -13.80 -21.47
CA ASP A 72 -11.96 -14.75 -20.41
C ASP A 72 -10.66 -14.37 -19.70
N VAL A 73 -10.81 -13.86 -18.48
CA VAL A 73 -9.66 -13.52 -17.61
C VAL A 73 -9.73 -14.36 -16.36
N HIS A 74 -8.69 -15.13 -16.10
CA HIS A 74 -8.50 -15.77 -14.80
C HIS A 74 -7.04 -15.72 -14.38
N ILE A 75 -6.81 -15.62 -13.08
CA ILE A 75 -5.49 -15.47 -12.47
C ILE A 75 -5.43 -16.33 -11.24
N LYS A 76 -4.58 -17.36 -11.26
CA LYS A 76 -4.32 -18.24 -10.14
C LYS A 76 -2.82 -18.44 -9.96
N TRP A 77 -2.35 -18.40 -8.72
CA TRP A 77 -0.94 -18.58 -8.36
C TRP A 77 -0.80 -19.56 -7.21
N PHE A 78 0.15 -20.50 -7.34
CA PHE A 78 0.44 -21.52 -6.31
C PHE A 78 -0.82 -22.30 -5.86
N TYR A 79 -1.74 -22.51 -6.77
CA TYR A 79 -3.16 -22.77 -6.51
C TYR A 79 -3.49 -24.18 -5.97
N ASP A 80 -2.52 -25.09 -5.86
CA ASP A 80 -2.63 -26.36 -5.15
C ASP A 80 -1.89 -26.36 -3.79
N GLY A 81 -1.30 -25.24 -3.41
CA GLY A 81 -0.66 -25.05 -2.11
C GLY A 81 -1.63 -24.55 -1.04
N THR A 82 -1.35 -24.83 0.23
CA THR A 82 -2.10 -24.33 1.36
C THR A 82 -1.19 -23.64 2.38
N LEU A 83 -1.71 -22.61 3.04
CA LEU A 83 -1.00 -21.80 4.01
C LEU A 83 -1.97 -21.01 4.89
N ASN A 84 -1.42 -20.25 5.83
CA ASN A 84 -2.15 -19.21 6.54
C ASN A 84 -1.33 -17.92 6.59
N ALA A 85 -1.93 -16.79 6.22
CA ALA A 85 -1.26 -15.50 6.18
C ALA A 85 -0.87 -15.00 7.58
N SER A 86 -1.74 -15.15 8.58
CA SER A 86 -1.45 -14.79 9.97
C SER A 86 -0.29 -15.61 10.52
N ALA A 87 -0.25 -16.91 10.28
CA ALA A 87 0.84 -17.79 10.68
C ALA A 87 2.18 -17.38 10.05
N ASN A 88 2.17 -16.94 8.79
CA ASN A 88 3.35 -16.41 8.12
C ASN A 88 3.84 -15.09 8.70
N CYS A 89 2.95 -14.28 9.26
CA CYS A 89 3.29 -13.03 9.93
C CYS A 89 3.75 -13.21 11.38
N ILE A 90 3.32 -14.26 12.06
CA ILE A 90 3.49 -14.42 13.51
C ILE A 90 4.18 -15.73 13.88
N ASP A 91 3.50 -16.85 13.70
CA ASP A 91 3.87 -18.17 14.23
C ASP A 91 5.27 -18.62 13.75
N ARG A 92 5.60 -18.40 12.48
CA ARG A 92 6.91 -18.74 11.91
C ARG A 92 8.10 -18.08 12.61
N HIS A 93 7.86 -16.98 13.31
CA HIS A 93 8.90 -16.22 14.00
C HIS A 93 9.04 -16.58 15.49
N LEU A 94 8.06 -17.28 16.08
CA LEU A 94 8.03 -17.52 17.54
C LEU A 94 9.21 -18.33 18.05
N LYS A 95 9.68 -19.30 17.29
CA LYS A 95 10.80 -20.16 17.71
C LYS A 95 12.11 -19.37 17.93
N LYS A 96 12.37 -18.35 17.09
CA LYS A 96 13.65 -17.60 17.11
C LYS A 96 13.50 -16.19 17.64
N ASN A 97 12.34 -15.57 17.47
CA ASN A 97 12.10 -14.14 17.62
C ASN A 97 10.88 -13.81 18.51
N ALA A 98 10.47 -14.73 19.40
CA ALA A 98 9.30 -14.52 20.27
C ALA A 98 9.32 -13.18 21.02
N ASN A 99 10.47 -12.79 21.52
CA ASN A 99 10.69 -11.57 22.30
C ASN A 99 11.11 -10.35 21.45
N LYS A 100 11.31 -10.54 20.14
CA LYS A 100 11.56 -9.42 19.23
C LYS A 100 10.31 -8.57 19.11
N THR A 101 10.46 -7.25 19.11
CA THR A 101 9.37 -6.33 18.84
C THR A 101 8.87 -6.52 17.39
N ALA A 102 7.60 -6.84 17.24
CA ALA A 102 6.92 -6.92 15.95
C ALA A 102 6.36 -5.54 15.57
N ILE A 103 5.65 -4.89 16.49
CA ILE A 103 5.01 -3.61 16.25
C ILE A 103 5.44 -2.63 17.35
N ILE A 104 5.86 -1.44 16.94
CA ILE A 104 5.95 -0.27 17.81
C ILE A 104 4.75 0.60 17.51
N TRP A 105 3.77 0.61 18.37
CA TRP A 105 2.65 1.53 18.25
C TRP A 105 2.97 2.86 18.92
N VAL A 106 2.76 3.94 18.20
CA VAL A 106 2.97 5.31 18.66
C VAL A 106 1.64 6.04 18.61
N GLY A 107 1.13 6.44 19.77
CA GLY A 107 -0.13 7.15 19.88
C GLY A 107 -0.06 8.57 19.33
N ASP A 108 -1.22 9.17 19.16
CA ASP A 108 -1.37 10.58 18.82
C ASP A 108 -0.70 11.48 19.87
N ASP A 109 -0.97 11.22 21.17
CA ASP A 109 -0.22 11.82 22.26
C ASP A 109 1.23 11.25 22.27
N PRO A 110 2.26 12.11 22.22
CA PRO A 110 3.67 11.70 22.26
C PRO A 110 4.08 10.86 23.47
N LYS A 111 3.32 10.93 24.55
CA LYS A 111 3.57 10.16 25.77
C LYS A 111 3.01 8.74 25.71
N VAL A 112 2.12 8.46 24.76
CA VAL A 112 1.44 7.18 24.63
C VAL A 112 2.10 6.33 23.56
N GLN A 113 2.55 5.14 23.94
CA GLN A 113 3.24 4.20 23.06
C GLN A 113 3.14 2.78 23.59
N LYS A 114 3.29 1.81 22.72
CA LYS A 114 3.33 0.39 23.10
C LYS A 114 4.28 -0.38 22.19
N LYS A 115 5.20 -1.14 22.77
CA LYS A 115 5.98 -2.15 22.04
C LYS A 115 5.27 -3.49 22.18
N ILE A 116 5.06 -4.16 21.07
CA ILE A 116 4.35 -5.44 20.98
C ILE A 116 5.32 -6.45 20.40
N THR A 117 5.71 -7.45 21.19
CA THR A 117 6.58 -8.54 20.74
C THR A 117 5.80 -9.52 19.83
N TYR A 118 6.50 -10.36 19.08
CA TYR A 118 5.85 -11.43 18.30
C TYR A 118 5.03 -12.37 19.19
N LYS A 119 5.49 -12.66 20.40
CA LYS A 119 4.76 -13.46 21.40
C LYS A 119 3.48 -12.76 21.85
N GLU A 120 3.55 -11.47 22.15
CA GLU A 120 2.37 -10.67 22.53
C GLU A 120 1.40 -10.53 21.37
N LEU A 121 1.91 -10.29 20.15
CA LEU A 121 1.09 -10.25 18.94
C LEU A 121 0.35 -11.57 18.71
N HIS A 122 1.02 -12.71 18.88
CA HIS A 122 0.41 -14.04 18.83
C HIS A 122 -0.73 -14.19 19.83
N LYS A 123 -0.49 -13.77 21.08
CA LYS A 123 -1.49 -13.81 22.15
C LYS A 123 -2.72 -12.96 21.81
N GLU A 124 -2.52 -11.70 21.45
CA GLU A 124 -3.62 -10.76 21.19
C GLU A 124 -4.41 -11.15 19.93
N VAL A 125 -3.73 -11.58 18.86
CA VAL A 125 -4.38 -12.06 17.63
C VAL A 125 -5.15 -13.35 17.88
N SER A 126 -4.61 -14.29 18.66
CA SER A 126 -5.30 -15.54 19.00
C SER A 126 -6.57 -15.28 19.82
N LYS A 127 -6.50 -14.34 20.78
CA LYS A 127 -7.67 -13.94 21.59
C LYS A 127 -8.74 -13.25 20.73
N ALA A 128 -8.35 -12.34 19.83
CA ALA A 128 -9.27 -11.71 18.91
C ALA A 128 -9.93 -12.75 17.98
N ALA A 129 -9.14 -13.70 17.45
CA ALA A 129 -9.62 -14.78 16.59
C ALA A 129 -10.64 -15.67 17.29
N ASN A 130 -10.34 -16.12 18.51
CA ASN A 130 -11.26 -16.92 19.31
C ASN A 130 -12.52 -16.14 19.71
N GLY A 131 -12.38 -14.85 20.02
CA GLY A 131 -13.53 -13.98 20.30
C GLY A 131 -14.47 -13.85 19.11
N LEU A 132 -13.91 -13.65 17.90
CA LEU A 132 -14.68 -13.58 16.66
C LEU A 132 -15.40 -14.93 16.37
N LYS A 133 -14.71 -16.06 16.55
CA LYS A 133 -15.33 -17.40 16.42
C LYS A 133 -16.50 -17.59 17.38
N ASN A 134 -16.36 -17.18 18.63
CA ASN A 134 -17.43 -17.27 19.62
C ASN A 134 -18.64 -16.38 19.28
N LEU A 135 -18.46 -15.30 18.54
CA LEU A 135 -19.54 -14.47 18.02
C LEU A 135 -20.19 -15.05 16.74
N GLY A 136 -19.66 -16.15 16.22
CA GLY A 136 -20.20 -16.85 15.05
C GLY A 136 -19.48 -16.60 13.74
N VAL A 137 -18.36 -15.87 13.74
CA VAL A 137 -17.56 -15.65 12.52
C VAL A 137 -16.96 -16.97 12.05
N GLN A 138 -17.17 -17.28 10.78
CA GLN A 138 -16.69 -18.51 10.13
C GLN A 138 -15.76 -18.20 8.97
N ARG A 139 -15.04 -19.22 8.52
CA ARG A 139 -14.25 -19.17 7.29
C ARG A 139 -15.10 -18.66 6.13
N GLY A 140 -14.57 -17.69 5.38
CA GLY A 140 -15.24 -17.06 4.24
C GLY A 140 -16.17 -15.91 4.61
N ASP A 141 -16.51 -15.70 5.88
CA ASP A 141 -17.27 -14.54 6.30
C ASP A 141 -16.48 -13.26 6.08
N ARG A 142 -17.18 -12.18 5.71
CA ARG A 142 -16.54 -10.84 5.59
C ARG A 142 -16.73 -10.08 6.88
N VAL A 143 -15.64 -9.49 7.33
CA VAL A 143 -15.59 -8.65 8.53
C VAL A 143 -15.13 -7.26 8.13
N THR A 144 -15.99 -6.27 8.31
CA THR A 144 -15.65 -4.87 8.09
C THR A 144 -14.95 -4.30 9.31
N ILE A 145 -13.82 -3.63 9.09
CA ILE A 145 -13.04 -3.00 10.15
C ILE A 145 -12.95 -1.50 9.88
N TYR A 146 -13.54 -0.70 10.76
CA TYR A 146 -13.53 0.76 10.70
C TYR A 146 -12.89 1.32 11.97
N LEU A 147 -11.57 1.42 11.96
CA LEU A 147 -10.73 1.83 13.08
C LEU A 147 -9.68 2.84 12.62
N THR A 148 -9.24 3.69 13.53
CA THR A 148 -7.98 4.45 13.38
C THR A 148 -6.76 3.55 13.64
N MET A 149 -5.55 4.10 13.52
CA MET A 149 -4.28 3.37 13.63
C MET A 149 -3.96 2.98 15.09
N ILE A 150 -4.75 2.07 15.65
CA ILE A 150 -4.57 1.49 16.99
C ILE A 150 -4.16 0.02 16.91
N PRO A 151 -3.56 -0.56 17.95
CA PRO A 151 -3.10 -1.96 17.94
C PRO A 151 -4.19 -2.97 17.56
N GLU A 152 -5.43 -2.74 17.99
CA GLU A 152 -6.58 -3.60 17.71
C GLU A 152 -6.90 -3.70 16.22
N LEU A 153 -6.54 -2.69 15.41
CA LEU A 153 -6.65 -2.76 13.95
C LEU A 153 -5.75 -3.89 13.41
N ALA A 154 -4.50 -3.95 13.83
CA ALA A 154 -3.59 -5.02 13.44
C ALA A 154 -4.04 -6.39 14.00
N TYR A 155 -4.49 -6.42 15.26
CA TYR A 155 -4.94 -7.66 15.89
C TYR A 155 -6.14 -8.27 15.16
N THR A 156 -7.15 -7.46 14.86
CA THR A 156 -8.38 -7.93 14.21
C THR A 156 -8.18 -8.28 12.74
N MET A 157 -7.34 -7.54 12.03
CA MET A 157 -6.93 -7.85 10.66
C MET A 157 -6.26 -9.24 10.59
N LEU A 158 -5.26 -9.48 11.43
CA LEU A 158 -4.53 -10.75 11.49
C LEU A 158 -5.39 -11.89 12.09
N ALA A 159 -6.34 -11.57 12.97
CA ALA A 159 -7.31 -12.53 13.49
C ALA A 159 -8.25 -13.04 12.39
N CYS A 160 -8.76 -12.16 11.53
CA CYS A 160 -9.55 -12.55 10.36
C CYS A 160 -8.75 -13.51 9.46
N ALA A 161 -7.52 -13.16 9.11
CA ALA A 161 -6.65 -14.01 8.31
C ALA A 161 -6.39 -15.37 8.99
N ARG A 162 -6.29 -15.38 10.33
CA ARG A 162 -6.02 -16.61 11.10
C ARG A 162 -7.16 -17.61 11.04
N ILE A 163 -8.40 -17.15 11.06
CA ILE A 163 -9.60 -18.01 11.03
C ILE A 163 -10.21 -18.18 9.64
N GLY A 164 -9.56 -17.64 8.61
CA GLY A 164 -10.04 -17.72 7.23
C GLY A 164 -11.21 -16.78 6.90
N ALA A 165 -11.49 -15.80 7.75
CA ALA A 165 -12.42 -14.71 7.43
C ALA A 165 -11.75 -13.68 6.52
N VAL A 166 -12.56 -12.99 5.72
CA VAL A 166 -12.11 -11.98 4.75
C VAL A 166 -12.29 -10.60 5.36
N HIS A 167 -11.21 -9.87 5.61
CA HIS A 167 -11.35 -8.52 6.14
C HIS A 167 -11.57 -7.48 5.04
N SER A 168 -12.40 -6.49 5.35
CA SER A 168 -12.63 -5.29 4.55
C SER A 168 -12.38 -4.08 5.45
N ILE A 169 -11.21 -3.47 5.32
CA ILE A 169 -10.79 -2.36 6.17
C ILE A 169 -11.16 -1.04 5.51
N ILE A 170 -11.79 -0.15 6.28
CA ILE A 170 -12.25 1.16 5.85
C ILE A 170 -11.45 2.23 6.60
N PHE A 171 -10.93 3.20 5.87
CA PHE A 171 -10.23 4.35 6.45
C PHE A 171 -11.12 5.13 7.43
N GLY A 172 -10.58 5.43 8.62
CA GLY A 172 -11.31 6.04 9.74
C GLY A 172 -11.86 7.47 9.50
N GLY A 173 -11.60 8.04 8.33
CA GLY A 173 -12.11 9.34 7.91
C GLY A 173 -13.31 9.28 6.95
N PHE A 174 -13.81 8.08 6.61
CA PHE A 174 -14.93 7.96 5.67
C PHE A 174 -16.30 8.25 6.30
N SER A 175 -17.24 8.69 5.45
CA SER A 175 -18.62 9.03 5.81
C SER A 175 -19.47 7.79 6.05
N PRO A 176 -20.62 7.92 6.75
CA PRO A 176 -21.57 6.81 6.94
C PRO A 176 -21.99 6.14 5.64
N ASP A 177 -22.29 6.90 4.58
CA ASP A 177 -22.69 6.37 3.28
C ASP A 177 -21.58 5.54 2.63
N SER A 178 -20.34 5.98 2.76
CA SER A 178 -19.17 5.25 2.27
C SER A 178 -18.99 3.92 3.00
N ILE A 179 -19.31 3.87 4.29
CA ILE A 179 -19.21 2.66 5.12
C ILE A 179 -20.34 1.70 4.77
N SER A 180 -21.59 2.18 4.76
CA SER A 180 -22.76 1.33 4.45
C SER A 180 -22.69 0.74 3.05
N GLY A 181 -22.25 1.52 2.06
CA GLY A 181 -22.07 1.04 0.70
C GLY A 181 -21.07 -0.13 0.61
N ARG A 182 -19.98 -0.08 1.36
CA ARG A 182 -18.98 -1.15 1.40
C ARG A 182 -19.45 -2.38 2.16
N ILE A 183 -20.13 -2.20 3.28
CA ILE A 183 -20.71 -3.29 4.07
C ILE A 183 -21.71 -4.07 3.22
N ASN A 184 -22.62 -3.37 2.54
CA ASN A 184 -23.64 -4.00 1.71
C ASN A 184 -23.05 -4.67 0.47
N ASP A 185 -22.07 -4.05 -0.18
CA ASP A 185 -21.44 -4.63 -1.37
C ASP A 185 -20.70 -5.94 -1.07
N CYS A 186 -19.99 -6.04 0.05
CA CYS A 186 -19.32 -7.28 0.43
C CYS A 186 -20.17 -8.18 1.34
N GLU A 187 -21.42 -7.83 1.61
CA GLU A 187 -22.34 -8.61 2.45
C GLU A 187 -21.72 -8.96 3.82
N SER A 188 -21.12 -7.95 4.47
CA SER A 188 -20.45 -8.13 5.76
C SER A 188 -21.47 -8.20 6.90
N ASP A 189 -21.45 -9.30 7.65
CA ASP A 189 -22.34 -9.53 8.82
C ASP A 189 -21.74 -8.98 10.12
N TYR A 190 -20.46 -8.66 10.12
CA TYR A 190 -19.70 -8.25 11.30
C TYR A 190 -18.95 -6.94 11.04
N VAL A 191 -19.02 -6.06 12.01
CA VAL A 191 -18.31 -4.76 11.96
C VAL A 191 -17.51 -4.57 13.23
N ILE A 192 -16.28 -4.09 13.09
CA ILE A 192 -15.39 -3.73 14.20
C ILE A 192 -15.12 -2.23 14.12
N THR A 193 -15.38 -1.52 15.19
CA THR A 193 -15.13 -0.09 15.32
C THR A 193 -14.62 0.26 16.72
N ALA A 194 -14.52 1.53 17.06
CA ALA A 194 -14.16 2.02 18.38
C ALA A 194 -15.21 3.03 18.86
N ASP A 195 -15.22 3.28 20.17
CA ASP A 195 -16.03 4.35 20.74
C ASP A 195 -15.70 5.68 20.04
N GLU A 196 -14.43 6.04 20.01
CA GLU A 196 -13.89 7.19 19.27
C GLU A 196 -12.52 6.85 18.69
N GLY A 197 -12.07 7.60 17.70
CA GLY A 197 -10.67 7.68 17.28
C GLY A 197 -10.02 8.93 17.80
N VAL A 198 -8.68 8.97 17.82
CA VAL A 198 -7.89 10.15 18.17
C VAL A 198 -6.92 10.45 17.04
N ARG A 199 -6.88 11.70 16.58
CA ARG A 199 -5.97 12.11 15.51
C ARG A 199 -5.71 13.61 15.54
N GLY A 200 -4.44 14.02 15.65
CA GLY A 200 -4.05 15.42 15.68
C GLY A 200 -4.63 16.19 16.85
N GLY A 201 -4.76 15.56 18.02
CA GLY A 201 -5.35 16.14 19.22
C GLY A 201 -6.88 16.24 19.19
N LYS A 202 -7.54 15.69 18.16
CA LYS A 202 -9.00 15.70 17.99
C LYS A 202 -9.57 14.30 18.11
N THR A 203 -10.81 14.19 18.60
CA THR A 203 -11.58 12.95 18.61
C THR A 203 -12.41 12.80 17.35
N ILE A 204 -12.55 11.56 16.88
CA ILE A 204 -13.42 11.20 15.75
C ILE A 204 -14.50 10.28 16.30
N PRO A 205 -15.79 10.56 16.14
CA PRO A 205 -16.89 9.80 16.74
C PRO A 205 -17.17 8.52 15.93
N LEU A 206 -16.24 7.55 15.94
CA LEU A 206 -16.30 6.35 15.10
C LEU A 206 -17.56 5.53 15.33
N LYS A 207 -17.97 5.34 16.60
CA LYS A 207 -19.18 4.58 16.93
C LYS A 207 -20.43 5.25 16.37
N SER A 208 -20.58 6.57 16.54
CA SER A 208 -21.73 7.32 16.03
C SER A 208 -21.81 7.28 14.50
N ILE A 209 -20.67 7.42 13.82
CA ILE A 209 -20.59 7.29 12.35
C ILE A 209 -20.96 5.87 11.92
N THR A 210 -20.49 4.87 12.63
CA THR A 210 -20.83 3.46 12.37
C THR A 210 -22.32 3.22 12.59
N ASP A 211 -22.89 3.70 13.66
CA ASP A 211 -24.33 3.54 13.96
C ASP A 211 -25.21 4.15 12.87
N GLU A 212 -24.86 5.30 12.37
CA GLU A 212 -25.55 5.94 11.23
C GLU A 212 -25.44 5.05 9.97
N ALA A 213 -24.25 4.56 9.66
CA ALA A 213 -24.06 3.63 8.53
C ALA A 213 -24.89 2.36 8.67
N LEU A 214 -24.97 1.79 9.86
CA LEU A 214 -25.66 0.53 10.12
C LEU A 214 -27.19 0.64 10.04
N GLN A 215 -27.77 1.84 10.05
CA GLN A 215 -29.20 2.03 9.73
C GLN A 215 -29.55 1.52 8.33
N SER A 216 -28.60 1.54 7.41
CA SER A 216 -28.74 1.04 6.04
C SER A 216 -28.16 -0.36 5.82
N CYS A 217 -27.76 -1.05 6.89
CA CYS A 217 -27.11 -2.36 6.85
C CYS A 217 -27.85 -3.39 7.74
N PRO A 218 -29.06 -3.81 7.36
CA PRO A 218 -29.91 -4.64 8.23
C PRO A 218 -29.37 -6.06 8.47
N ASN A 219 -28.41 -6.51 7.66
CA ASN A 219 -27.83 -7.86 7.78
C ASN A 219 -26.69 -7.94 8.80
N VAL A 220 -26.20 -6.82 9.31
CA VAL A 220 -25.11 -6.82 10.30
C VAL A 220 -25.60 -7.43 11.62
N LYS A 221 -24.96 -8.52 12.02
CA LYS A 221 -25.32 -9.29 13.21
C LYS A 221 -24.68 -8.74 14.47
N LYS A 222 -23.40 -8.35 14.39
CA LYS A 222 -22.63 -7.85 15.53
C LYS A 222 -21.75 -6.66 15.14
N CYS A 223 -21.68 -5.70 16.06
CA CYS A 223 -20.76 -4.56 16.04
C CYS A 223 -19.84 -4.66 17.27
N ILE A 224 -18.57 -4.92 17.02
CA ILE A 224 -17.54 -5.03 18.07
C ILE A 224 -16.93 -3.64 18.26
N VAL A 225 -16.92 -3.14 19.50
CA VAL A 225 -16.51 -1.79 19.83
C VAL A 225 -15.26 -1.80 20.70
N VAL A 226 -14.17 -1.23 20.19
CA VAL A 226 -12.94 -1.01 20.98
C VAL A 226 -13.12 0.22 21.87
N LYS A 227 -12.75 0.11 23.13
CA LYS A 227 -12.75 1.23 24.06
C LYS A 227 -11.43 2.00 23.92
N ARG A 228 -11.40 3.03 23.07
CA ARG A 228 -10.20 3.84 22.83
C ARG A 228 -10.11 5.04 23.78
N THR A 229 -11.16 5.83 23.91
CA THR A 229 -11.22 7.01 24.77
C THR A 229 -11.98 6.76 26.06
N GLY A 230 -12.87 5.79 26.07
CA GLY A 230 -13.74 5.50 27.20
C GLY A 230 -14.88 6.50 27.36
N THR A 231 -15.23 7.20 26.28
CA THR A 231 -16.36 8.14 26.29
C THR A 231 -17.66 7.45 26.69
N LYS A 232 -18.51 8.18 27.41
CA LYS A 232 -19.88 7.76 27.73
C LYS A 232 -20.90 8.29 26.73
N LYS A 233 -20.46 9.05 25.73
CA LYS A 233 -21.31 9.71 24.73
C LYS A 233 -21.45 8.82 23.48
N ILE A 234 -21.85 7.56 23.65
CA ILE A 234 -22.15 6.64 22.56
C ILE A 234 -23.48 5.97 22.85
N ASP A 235 -24.26 5.75 21.79
CA ASP A 235 -25.43 4.87 21.86
C ASP A 235 -24.99 3.41 21.92
N TRP A 236 -25.82 2.59 22.51
CA TRP A 236 -25.53 1.16 22.70
C TRP A 236 -26.75 0.29 22.39
N TYR A 237 -26.59 -0.62 21.47
CA TYR A 237 -27.64 -1.52 21.01
C TYR A 237 -27.35 -2.94 21.50
N ASN A 238 -28.02 -3.36 22.58
CA ASN A 238 -27.70 -4.58 23.34
C ASN A 238 -27.67 -5.87 22.51
N ASP A 239 -28.53 -5.98 21.50
CA ASP A 239 -28.61 -7.20 20.68
C ASP A 239 -27.49 -7.26 19.61
N ARG A 240 -26.86 -6.12 19.29
CA ARG A 240 -25.85 -5.97 18.24
C ARG A 240 -24.46 -5.71 18.77
N ASP A 241 -24.33 -4.81 19.75
CA ASP A 241 -23.06 -4.24 20.17
C ASP A 241 -22.36 -5.10 21.22
N VAL A 242 -21.06 -5.29 21.04
CA VAL A 242 -20.20 -6.05 21.95
C VAL A 242 -18.90 -5.29 22.21
N TRP A 243 -18.53 -5.09 23.46
CA TRP A 243 -17.25 -4.54 23.81
C TRP A 243 -16.11 -5.50 23.42
N TYR A 244 -15.11 -5.00 22.69
CA TYR A 244 -13.94 -5.78 22.30
C TYR A 244 -13.24 -6.43 23.50
N HIS A 245 -12.99 -5.66 24.56
CA HIS A 245 -12.34 -6.17 25.77
C HIS A 245 -13.16 -7.26 26.49
N LYS A 246 -14.48 -7.23 26.37
CA LYS A 246 -15.34 -8.33 26.90
C LYS A 246 -15.28 -9.55 25.99
N MET A 247 -15.29 -9.35 24.66
CA MET A 247 -15.17 -10.43 23.69
C MET A 247 -13.90 -11.27 23.91
N ILE A 248 -12.78 -10.61 24.24
CA ILE A 248 -11.48 -11.29 24.42
C ILE A 248 -11.17 -11.71 25.86
N SER A 249 -12.02 -11.40 26.84
CA SER A 249 -11.69 -11.54 28.26
C SER A 249 -11.58 -12.99 28.76
N LYS A 250 -12.40 -13.89 28.21
CA LYS A 250 -12.55 -15.29 28.66
C LYS A 250 -12.23 -16.30 27.57
N VAL A 251 -11.39 -15.94 26.62
CA VAL A 251 -11.02 -16.82 25.50
C VAL A 251 -9.57 -17.29 25.61
N SER A 252 -9.26 -18.41 24.98
CA SER A 252 -7.89 -18.92 24.93
C SER A 252 -6.96 -17.93 24.22
N ALA A 253 -5.73 -17.84 24.72
CA ALA A 253 -4.64 -17.12 24.07
C ALA A 253 -3.94 -17.93 22.97
N LYS A 254 -4.50 -19.09 22.61
CA LYS A 254 -4.06 -19.94 21.49
C LYS A 254 -5.22 -20.19 20.55
N CYS A 255 -4.99 -19.97 19.27
CA CYS A 255 -5.92 -20.27 18.21
C CYS A 255 -5.11 -20.84 17.05
N GLU A 256 -5.35 -22.10 16.71
CA GLU A 256 -4.68 -22.73 15.57
C GLU A 256 -5.07 -22.01 14.27
N PRO A 257 -4.09 -21.72 13.39
CA PRO A 257 -4.39 -21.07 12.13
C PRO A 257 -5.14 -22.02 11.18
N GLU A 258 -6.19 -21.51 10.56
CA GLU A 258 -6.97 -22.24 9.55
C GLU A 258 -6.10 -22.54 8.33
N GLU A 259 -6.18 -23.77 7.81
CA GLU A 259 -5.52 -24.15 6.56
C GLU A 259 -6.28 -23.57 5.37
N MET A 260 -5.67 -22.59 4.69
CA MET A 260 -6.27 -21.89 3.56
C MET A 260 -5.60 -22.32 2.25
N ASN A 261 -6.39 -22.43 1.17
CA ASN A 261 -5.82 -22.55 -0.17
C ASN A 261 -5.15 -21.23 -0.56
N ALA A 262 -4.11 -21.32 -1.38
CA ALA A 262 -3.43 -20.13 -1.89
C ALA A 262 -4.36 -19.13 -2.60
N GLU A 263 -5.43 -19.60 -3.23
CA GLU A 263 -6.44 -18.78 -3.91
C GLU A 263 -7.66 -18.45 -3.05
N ASP A 264 -7.70 -18.85 -1.78
CA ASP A 264 -8.76 -18.40 -0.88
C ASP A 264 -8.63 -16.88 -0.64
N PRO A 265 -9.76 -16.15 -0.62
CA PRO A 265 -9.78 -14.72 -0.34
C PRO A 265 -9.09 -14.36 0.98
N LEU A 266 -8.26 -13.32 0.95
CA LEU A 266 -7.62 -12.75 2.13
C LEU A 266 -8.30 -11.46 2.56
N PHE A 267 -8.47 -10.53 1.63
CA PHE A 267 -9.15 -9.27 1.90
C PHE A 267 -9.81 -8.68 0.66
N ILE A 268 -10.76 -7.79 0.93
CA ILE A 268 -11.40 -6.91 -0.04
C ILE A 268 -11.06 -5.48 0.35
N LEU A 269 -10.51 -4.72 -0.60
CA LEU A 269 -10.21 -3.31 -0.38
C LEU A 269 -10.85 -2.46 -1.47
N TYR A 270 -11.66 -1.50 -1.06
CA TYR A 270 -12.42 -0.68 -2.00
C TYR A 270 -11.61 0.49 -2.54
N THR A 271 -11.66 0.68 -3.84
CA THR A 271 -11.08 1.83 -4.55
C THR A 271 -12.19 2.65 -5.21
N SER A 272 -11.90 3.92 -5.50
CA SER A 272 -12.79 4.76 -6.31
C SER A 272 -12.96 4.16 -7.71
N GLY A 273 -14.19 4.20 -8.23
CA GLY A 273 -14.50 3.79 -9.59
C GLY A 273 -14.86 5.00 -10.45
N SER A 274 -14.56 4.96 -11.74
CA SER A 274 -14.96 5.97 -12.72
C SER A 274 -16.48 6.16 -12.82
N THR A 275 -17.25 5.15 -12.41
CA THR A 275 -18.72 5.16 -12.39
C THR A 275 -19.32 5.64 -11.08
N GLY A 276 -18.51 6.15 -10.13
CA GLY A 276 -18.96 6.57 -8.80
C GLY A 276 -19.16 5.44 -7.78
N LYS A 277 -19.45 4.19 -8.22
CA LYS A 277 -19.54 3.05 -7.31
C LYS A 277 -18.15 2.49 -7.02
N PRO A 278 -17.71 2.37 -5.75
CA PRO A 278 -16.43 1.77 -5.39
C PRO A 278 -16.30 0.34 -5.91
N LYS A 279 -15.06 -0.06 -6.24
CA LYS A 279 -14.71 -1.42 -6.65
C LYS A 279 -14.09 -2.17 -5.46
N GLY A 280 -14.63 -3.31 -5.11
CA GLY A 280 -14.04 -4.20 -4.12
C GLY A 280 -12.89 -5.01 -4.73
N VAL A 281 -11.67 -4.53 -4.58
CA VAL A 281 -10.48 -5.24 -5.06
C VAL A 281 -10.25 -6.47 -4.21
N LEU A 282 -10.31 -7.66 -4.83
CA LEU A 282 -10.14 -8.94 -4.16
C LEU A 282 -8.71 -9.45 -4.29
N HIS A 283 -8.05 -9.63 -3.15
CA HIS A 283 -6.76 -10.31 -3.06
C HIS A 283 -6.89 -11.67 -2.38
N THR A 284 -6.13 -12.65 -2.88
CA THR A 284 -6.04 -14.01 -2.34
C THR A 284 -4.75 -14.23 -1.56
N THR A 285 -4.66 -15.35 -0.84
CA THR A 285 -3.73 -15.53 0.27
C THR A 285 -2.28 -15.78 -0.17
N GLY A 286 -2.04 -16.77 -1.02
CA GLY A 286 -0.68 -17.28 -1.27
C GLY A 286 0.19 -16.33 -2.08
N GLY A 287 -0.24 -15.99 -3.29
CA GLY A 287 0.53 -15.12 -4.18
C GLY A 287 0.77 -13.73 -3.60
N TYR A 288 -0.24 -13.16 -2.94
CA TYR A 288 -0.11 -11.88 -2.26
C TYR A 288 0.99 -11.90 -1.18
N MET A 289 1.01 -12.92 -0.33
CA MET A 289 2.01 -13.04 0.74
C MET A 289 3.44 -13.22 0.18
N VAL A 290 3.59 -14.01 -0.87
CA VAL A 290 4.89 -14.15 -1.58
C VAL A 290 5.34 -12.79 -2.11
N TYR A 291 4.48 -12.08 -2.80
CA TYR A 291 4.82 -10.83 -3.47
C TYR A 291 5.09 -9.68 -2.48
N ALA A 292 4.21 -9.49 -1.49
CA ALA A 292 4.38 -8.44 -0.49
C ALA A 292 5.66 -8.63 0.34
N SER A 293 5.95 -9.86 0.78
CA SER A 293 7.18 -10.15 1.51
C SER A 293 8.44 -9.93 0.67
N MET A 294 8.40 -10.30 -0.60
CA MET A 294 9.53 -10.16 -1.52
C MET A 294 9.83 -8.70 -1.84
N THR A 295 8.82 -7.93 -2.21
CA THR A 295 8.98 -6.51 -2.54
C THR A 295 9.44 -5.71 -1.33
N HIS A 296 8.89 -5.97 -0.14
CA HIS A 296 9.36 -5.35 1.10
C HIS A 296 10.85 -5.62 1.34
N GLN A 297 11.29 -6.86 1.22
CA GLN A 297 12.69 -7.20 1.45
C GLN A 297 13.65 -6.53 0.47
N TYR A 298 13.37 -6.65 -0.84
CA TYR A 298 14.30 -6.19 -1.89
C TYR A 298 14.26 -4.68 -2.10
N ILE A 299 13.09 -4.08 -2.17
CA ILE A 299 12.95 -2.65 -2.50
C ILE A 299 13.42 -1.78 -1.35
N PHE A 300 13.03 -2.10 -0.12
CA PHE A 300 13.49 -1.37 1.06
C PHE A 300 14.86 -1.81 1.56
N ASN A 301 15.52 -2.73 0.85
CA ASN A 301 16.82 -3.28 1.27
C ASN A 301 16.82 -3.68 2.75
N TYR A 302 15.70 -4.27 3.18
CA TYR A 302 15.44 -4.61 4.57
C TYR A 302 16.44 -5.65 5.10
N LYS A 303 16.95 -5.41 6.30
CA LYS A 303 17.80 -6.32 7.07
C LYS A 303 17.15 -6.63 8.43
N PRO A 304 17.41 -7.81 9.03
CA PRO A 304 16.70 -8.27 10.24
C PRO A 304 16.74 -7.34 11.45
N LYS A 305 17.72 -6.44 11.54
CA LYS A 305 17.85 -5.48 12.65
C LYS A 305 17.25 -4.11 12.36
N ASP A 306 16.75 -3.88 11.15
CA ASP A 306 16.21 -2.59 10.76
C ASP A 306 14.86 -2.34 11.42
N ILE A 307 14.66 -1.11 11.88
CA ILE A 307 13.36 -0.58 12.29
C ILE A 307 12.76 0.09 11.05
N TYR A 308 11.61 -0.41 10.64
CA TYR A 308 10.90 0.00 9.45
C TYR A 308 9.65 0.82 9.81
N TRP A 309 9.47 1.95 9.16
CA TRP A 309 8.30 2.78 9.35
C TRP A 309 7.69 3.24 8.02
N CYS A 310 6.47 2.79 7.77
CA CYS A 310 5.59 3.32 6.74
C CYS A 310 4.52 4.19 7.42
N THR A 311 4.38 5.42 6.96
CA THR A 311 3.45 6.40 7.56
C THR A 311 2.03 6.32 7.03
N ALA A 312 1.75 5.37 6.13
CA ALA A 312 0.42 5.16 5.58
C ALA A 312 -0.58 4.70 6.66
N ASP A 313 -1.86 4.75 6.31
CA ASP A 313 -2.94 4.16 7.10
C ASP A 313 -3.25 2.75 6.59
N ILE A 314 -3.57 1.83 7.50
CA ILE A 314 -3.94 0.45 7.15
C ILE A 314 -5.28 0.40 6.38
N GLY A 315 -6.10 1.44 6.45
CA GLY A 315 -7.28 1.60 5.59
C GLY A 315 -6.98 1.67 4.09
N TRP A 316 -5.71 1.79 3.71
CA TRP A 316 -5.22 1.77 2.33
C TRP A 316 -4.35 0.54 2.06
N VAL A 317 -4.19 0.17 0.79
CA VAL A 317 -3.36 -0.99 0.42
C VAL A 317 -1.91 -0.86 0.88
N THR A 318 -1.37 0.35 0.95
CA THR A 318 -0.01 0.59 1.42
C THR A 318 0.16 0.11 2.87
N GLY A 319 -0.84 0.35 3.71
CA GLY A 319 -0.83 -0.17 5.07
C GLY A 319 -0.96 -1.70 5.15
N HIS A 320 -1.79 -2.30 4.30
CA HIS A 320 -1.91 -3.76 4.21
C HIS A 320 -0.57 -4.39 3.85
N SER A 321 0.01 -4.00 2.73
CA SER A 321 1.21 -4.63 2.18
C SER A 321 2.49 -4.24 2.90
N TYR A 322 2.60 -2.98 3.37
CA TYR A 322 3.87 -2.42 3.85
C TYR A 322 3.82 -1.81 5.26
N ILE A 323 2.77 -2.07 6.03
CA ILE A 323 2.81 -1.95 7.50
C ILE A 323 2.69 -3.34 8.12
N ILE A 324 1.77 -4.17 7.63
CA ILE A 324 1.41 -5.45 8.24
C ILE A 324 2.01 -6.64 7.49
N TYR A 325 1.45 -7.02 6.34
CA TYR A 325 1.75 -8.33 5.72
C TYR A 325 3.20 -8.48 5.26
N GLY A 326 3.74 -7.55 4.50
CA GLY A 326 5.12 -7.63 4.01
C GLY A 326 6.16 -7.58 5.13
N PRO A 327 6.16 -6.55 5.98
CA PRO A 327 7.11 -6.44 7.10
C PRO A 327 7.03 -7.61 8.07
N LEU A 328 5.85 -8.00 8.53
CA LEU A 328 5.70 -9.08 9.51
C LEU A 328 6.04 -10.46 8.93
N ALA A 329 5.73 -10.72 7.66
CA ALA A 329 6.19 -11.95 6.99
C ALA A 329 7.71 -12.08 6.98
N ASN A 330 8.44 -10.97 6.93
CA ASN A 330 9.90 -10.92 7.01
C ASN A 330 10.45 -10.87 8.45
N GLY A 331 9.60 -10.95 9.47
CA GLY A 331 10.02 -10.87 10.86
C GLY A 331 10.54 -9.49 11.27
N ALA A 332 10.09 -8.43 10.59
CA ALA A 332 10.51 -7.06 10.85
C ALA A 332 9.89 -6.48 12.13
N THR A 333 10.50 -5.39 12.60
CA THR A 333 9.88 -4.45 13.53
C THR A 333 9.29 -3.31 12.71
N THR A 334 7.97 -3.17 12.72
CA THR A 334 7.23 -2.14 11.99
C THR A 334 6.60 -1.14 12.95
N ILE A 335 6.56 0.14 12.56
CA ILE A 335 5.92 1.19 13.35
C ILE A 335 4.50 1.43 12.85
N MET A 336 3.53 1.50 13.77
CA MET A 336 2.18 2.00 13.55
C MET A 336 2.01 3.34 14.27
N PHE A 337 1.68 4.38 13.52
CA PHE A 337 1.52 5.74 14.05
C PHE A 337 0.06 6.20 13.94
N GLU A 338 -0.55 6.51 15.08
CA GLU A 338 -1.95 6.95 15.17
C GLU A 338 -2.13 8.42 14.78
N GLY A 339 -1.09 9.25 14.96
CA GLY A 339 -1.16 10.68 14.83
C GLY A 339 -0.99 11.24 13.42
N ILE A 340 -0.67 12.52 13.36
CA ILE A 340 -0.35 13.25 12.13
C ILE A 340 1.06 13.87 12.22
N PRO A 341 1.71 14.20 11.09
CA PRO A 341 3.10 14.67 11.09
C PRO A 341 3.32 16.01 11.81
N THR A 342 2.26 16.81 11.95
CA THR A 342 2.34 18.19 12.47
C THR A 342 1.82 18.36 13.90
N TYR A 343 1.43 17.27 14.57
CA TYR A 343 0.91 17.33 15.94
C TYR A 343 1.81 16.55 16.92
N PRO A 344 2.14 17.11 18.08
CA PRO A 344 1.83 18.45 18.57
C PRO A 344 2.63 19.57 17.90
N ASP A 345 3.69 19.25 17.19
CA ASP A 345 4.48 20.20 16.39
C ASP A 345 5.06 19.55 15.12
N THR A 346 5.59 20.36 14.22
CA THR A 346 6.05 19.95 12.89
C THR A 346 7.34 19.11 12.87
N SER A 347 7.96 18.89 14.04
CA SER A 347 9.10 17.95 14.18
C SER A 347 8.69 16.55 14.62
N ARG A 348 7.39 16.28 14.79
CA ARG A 348 6.84 15.05 15.35
C ARG A 348 7.43 13.78 14.72
N TRP A 349 7.44 13.70 13.39
CA TRP A 349 7.95 12.54 12.68
C TRP A 349 9.45 12.33 12.89
N TRP A 350 10.21 13.41 12.89
CA TRP A 350 11.66 13.34 13.04
C TRP A 350 12.07 12.97 14.46
N GLN A 351 11.29 13.37 15.45
CA GLN A 351 11.43 12.90 16.83
C GLN A 351 11.15 11.40 16.96
N ILE A 352 10.15 10.88 16.26
CA ILE A 352 9.86 9.44 16.22
C ILE A 352 11.02 8.67 15.57
N VAL A 353 11.57 9.19 14.47
CA VAL A 353 12.75 8.61 13.81
C VAL A 353 13.92 8.46 14.78
N ASP A 354 14.26 9.51 15.53
CA ASP A 354 15.36 9.48 16.48
C ASP A 354 15.06 8.59 17.69
N LYS A 355 13.86 8.71 18.26
CA LYS A 355 13.44 7.96 19.47
C LYS A 355 13.48 6.46 19.25
N TYR A 356 12.97 5.99 18.11
CA TYR A 356 12.90 4.57 17.79
C TYR A 356 14.01 4.08 16.88
N LYS A 357 14.96 4.95 16.53
CA LYS A 357 16.11 4.62 15.68
C LYS A 357 15.68 4.02 14.34
N VAL A 358 14.72 4.67 13.67
CA VAL A 358 14.18 4.23 12.39
C VAL A 358 15.28 4.18 11.32
N ASN A 359 15.34 3.09 10.58
CA ASN A 359 16.29 2.85 9.50
C ASN A 359 15.69 3.06 8.12
N ILE A 360 14.42 2.71 7.94
CA ILE A 360 13.69 2.79 6.67
C ILE A 360 12.43 3.62 6.90
N PHE A 361 12.27 4.67 6.12
CA PHE A 361 11.15 5.61 6.23
C PHE A 361 10.43 5.73 4.89
N TYR A 362 9.13 5.40 4.85
CA TYR A 362 8.31 5.31 3.66
C TYR A 362 7.04 6.13 3.81
N THR A 363 6.84 7.12 2.94
CA THR A 363 5.74 8.09 3.08
C THR A 363 5.23 8.62 1.73
N ALA A 364 4.16 9.41 1.76
CA ALA A 364 3.56 9.99 0.57
C ALA A 364 4.15 11.36 0.21
N PRO A 365 4.26 11.71 -1.09
CA PRO A 365 4.71 13.03 -1.54
C PRO A 365 3.91 14.20 -0.98
N THR A 366 2.59 14.07 -0.81
CA THR A 366 1.76 15.09 -0.16
C THR A 366 2.25 15.43 1.24
N ALA A 367 2.60 14.42 2.05
CA ALA A 367 3.14 14.66 3.38
C ALA A 367 4.54 15.29 3.33
N ILE A 368 5.38 14.91 2.37
CA ILE A 368 6.70 15.51 2.15
C ILE A 368 6.55 16.99 1.80
N ARG A 369 5.66 17.35 0.88
CA ARG A 369 5.38 18.74 0.49
C ARG A 369 4.87 19.56 1.68
N ALA A 370 3.93 19.01 2.45
CA ALA A 370 3.42 19.68 3.65
C ALA A 370 4.54 19.99 4.66
N LEU A 371 5.44 19.04 4.91
CA LEU A 371 6.56 19.23 5.82
C LEU A 371 7.65 20.15 5.24
N MET A 372 7.87 20.11 3.92
CA MET A 372 8.80 21.04 3.22
C MET A 372 8.36 22.50 3.40
N ARG A 373 7.06 22.79 3.40
CA ARG A 373 6.50 24.13 3.66
C ARG A 373 6.82 24.65 5.05
N GLU A 374 6.94 23.79 6.04
CA GLU A 374 7.35 24.15 7.41
C GLU A 374 8.83 24.50 7.51
N GLY A 375 9.59 24.32 6.43
CA GLY A 375 11.00 24.60 6.32
C GLY A 375 11.90 23.54 6.96
N ASP A 376 13.19 23.79 6.92
CA ASP A 376 14.21 22.84 7.37
C ASP A 376 14.38 22.76 8.89
N LYS A 377 14.01 23.82 9.63
CA LYS A 377 14.27 23.91 11.08
C LYS A 377 13.68 22.74 11.87
N PRO A 378 12.41 22.32 11.66
CA PRO A 378 11.86 21.18 12.39
C PRO A 378 12.63 19.89 12.15
N VAL A 379 13.09 19.66 10.90
CA VAL A 379 13.89 18.48 10.54
C VAL A 379 15.27 18.53 11.22
N LYS A 380 15.94 19.68 11.14
CA LYS A 380 17.30 19.88 11.66
C LYS A 380 17.41 19.86 13.19
N LYS A 381 16.27 19.93 13.91
CA LYS A 381 16.22 19.70 15.38
C LYS A 381 16.58 18.28 15.79
N THR A 382 16.59 17.36 14.85
CA THR A 382 16.81 15.92 15.07
C THR A 382 18.01 15.41 14.28
N SER A 383 18.59 14.34 14.73
CA SER A 383 19.78 13.75 14.12
C SER A 383 19.48 12.91 12.88
N ARG A 384 18.43 12.09 12.92
CA ARG A 384 18.02 11.12 11.89
C ARG A 384 19.16 10.23 11.36
N LYS A 385 20.27 10.15 12.12
CA LYS A 385 21.49 9.43 11.70
C LYS A 385 21.30 7.93 11.46
N THR A 386 20.21 7.35 12.02
CA THR A 386 19.88 5.94 11.84
C THR A 386 19.20 5.65 10.51
N LEU A 387 18.63 6.65 9.83
CA LEU A 387 18.03 6.47 8.52
C LEU A 387 19.08 5.96 7.51
N LYS A 388 18.69 4.93 6.77
CA LYS A 388 19.49 4.29 5.72
C LYS A 388 18.84 4.41 4.35
N LEU A 389 17.49 4.47 4.32
CA LEU A 389 16.70 4.49 3.11
C LEU A 389 15.41 5.27 3.33
N LEU A 390 15.05 6.05 2.33
CA LEU A 390 13.79 6.77 2.22
C LEU A 390 12.96 6.20 1.08
N GLY A 391 11.64 6.29 1.18
CA GLY A 391 10.75 5.86 0.11
C GLY A 391 9.55 6.78 -0.07
N THR A 392 8.95 6.74 -1.26
CA THR A 392 7.76 7.50 -1.63
C THR A 392 6.69 6.61 -2.25
N VAL A 393 5.44 6.92 -2.00
CA VAL A 393 4.29 6.13 -2.44
C VAL A 393 3.02 6.97 -2.62
N GLY A 394 2.16 6.51 -3.52
CA GLY A 394 0.77 6.93 -3.65
C GLY A 394 0.51 7.92 -4.77
N GLU A 395 1.48 8.72 -5.13
CA GLU A 395 1.42 9.69 -6.23
C GLU A 395 2.81 9.96 -6.79
N PRO A 396 2.94 10.50 -8.01
CA PRO A 396 4.24 10.96 -8.52
C PRO A 396 4.80 12.08 -7.62
N ILE A 397 6.09 11.97 -7.29
CA ILE A 397 6.79 13.04 -6.57
C ILE A 397 7.44 14.01 -7.55
N ASN A 398 7.21 15.30 -7.36
CA ASN A 398 7.91 16.31 -8.16
C ASN A 398 9.40 16.40 -7.77
N PRO A 399 10.30 16.76 -8.71
CA PRO A 399 11.73 16.79 -8.47
C PRO A 399 12.17 17.64 -7.29
N GLU A 400 11.50 18.76 -7.02
CA GLU A 400 11.83 19.66 -5.90
C GLU A 400 11.59 19.02 -4.55
N ALA A 401 10.42 18.38 -4.35
CA ALA A 401 10.11 17.65 -3.12
C ALA A 401 11.05 16.45 -2.95
N TRP A 402 11.38 15.76 -4.04
CA TRP A 402 12.36 14.67 -4.04
C TRP A 402 13.74 15.16 -3.59
N GLU A 403 14.22 16.29 -4.14
CA GLU A 403 15.49 16.92 -3.79
C GLU A 403 15.54 17.35 -2.31
N TRP A 404 14.46 17.99 -1.83
CA TRP A 404 14.35 18.36 -0.42
C TRP A 404 14.38 17.13 0.50
N TYR A 405 13.63 16.11 0.13
CA TYR A 405 13.58 14.85 0.87
C TYR A 405 14.94 14.18 0.94
N TYR A 406 15.67 14.14 -0.18
CA TYR A 406 17.03 13.62 -0.27
C TYR A 406 18.01 14.43 0.56
N LYS A 407 18.05 15.76 0.35
CA LYS A 407 19.04 16.66 0.95
C LYS A 407 18.77 16.94 2.41
N THR A 408 17.52 17.26 2.77
CA THR A 408 17.16 17.74 4.12
C THR A 408 16.83 16.59 5.05
N VAL A 409 15.97 15.67 4.63
CA VAL A 409 15.57 14.53 5.49
C VAL A 409 16.65 13.45 5.49
N GLY A 410 17.16 13.10 4.33
CA GLY A 410 18.17 12.05 4.14
C GLY A 410 19.63 12.50 4.33
N ASP A 411 19.87 13.76 4.62
CA ASP A 411 21.22 14.36 4.76
C ASP A 411 22.14 14.03 3.56
N SER A 412 21.58 13.96 2.36
CA SER A 412 22.27 13.58 1.10
C SER A 412 22.98 12.22 1.15
N ARG A 413 22.65 11.35 2.11
CA ARG A 413 23.27 10.01 2.27
C ARG A 413 22.31 8.85 2.07
N CYS A 414 21.00 9.07 2.27
CA CYS A 414 19.99 8.03 2.11
C CYS A 414 19.49 7.97 0.67
N PRO A 415 19.50 6.80 0.00
CA PRO A 415 18.83 6.66 -1.28
C PRO A 415 17.32 6.78 -1.11
N ILE A 416 16.63 7.23 -2.17
CA ILE A 416 15.18 7.26 -2.22
C ILE A 416 14.68 6.18 -3.17
N VAL A 417 13.77 5.34 -2.70
CA VAL A 417 12.99 4.43 -3.54
C VAL A 417 11.63 5.09 -3.81
N ASP A 418 11.47 5.59 -5.01
CA ASP A 418 10.21 6.12 -5.51
C ASP A 418 9.43 4.96 -6.14
N THR A 419 8.29 4.61 -5.54
CA THR A 419 7.59 3.37 -5.86
C THR A 419 6.31 3.65 -6.63
N TRP A 420 6.09 2.91 -7.71
CA TRP A 420 4.80 2.90 -8.39
C TRP A 420 4.12 1.55 -8.26
N TRP A 421 2.88 1.58 -7.84
CA TRP A 421 1.97 0.44 -7.72
C TRP A 421 0.56 0.91 -7.37
N GLN A 422 -0.37 -0.02 -7.28
CA GLN A 422 -1.79 0.25 -7.09
C GLN A 422 -2.39 -0.73 -6.07
N THR A 423 -3.60 -0.46 -5.58
CA THR A 423 -4.37 -1.43 -4.78
C THR A 423 -4.52 -2.74 -5.54
N GLU A 424 -4.79 -2.66 -6.82
CA GLU A 424 -4.94 -3.77 -7.76
C GLU A 424 -3.69 -4.64 -7.91
N THR A 425 -2.52 -4.05 -7.72
CA THR A 425 -1.25 -4.79 -7.92
C THR A 425 -0.78 -5.53 -6.67
N GLY A 426 -1.34 -5.23 -5.49
CA GLY A 426 -1.01 -5.86 -4.22
C GLY A 426 0.38 -5.56 -3.67
N GLY A 427 1.27 -5.05 -4.51
CA GLY A 427 2.63 -4.66 -4.16
C GLY A 427 3.30 -3.85 -5.25
N ILE A 428 4.52 -3.39 -4.99
CA ILE A 428 5.29 -2.49 -5.84
C ILE A 428 5.67 -3.17 -7.15
N LEU A 429 5.42 -2.51 -8.28
CA LEU A 429 5.77 -3.01 -9.61
C LEU A 429 7.00 -2.33 -10.22
N ILE A 430 7.15 -1.02 -10.01
CA ILE A 430 8.26 -0.24 -10.55
C ILE A 430 8.88 0.57 -9.41
N SER A 431 10.19 0.43 -9.23
CA SER A 431 10.93 1.11 -8.16
C SER A 431 12.43 0.93 -8.35
N PRO A 432 13.26 1.89 -7.92
CA PRO A 432 14.69 1.62 -7.82
C PRO A 432 14.96 0.54 -6.75
N GLN A 433 16.08 -0.16 -6.91
CA GLN A 433 16.67 -0.99 -5.88
C GLN A 433 18.02 -0.40 -5.49
N THR A 434 18.19 -0.12 -4.21
CA THR A 434 19.41 0.46 -3.65
C THR A 434 20.62 -0.37 -4.03
N GLY A 435 21.65 0.31 -4.55
CA GLY A 435 22.90 -0.35 -4.96
C GLY A 435 22.90 -0.88 -6.39
N ALA A 436 21.75 -0.95 -7.06
CA ALA A 436 21.61 -1.50 -8.40
C ALA A 436 21.26 -0.43 -9.47
N ILE A 437 20.49 0.57 -9.10
CA ILE A 437 19.87 1.51 -10.04
C ILE A 437 20.19 2.95 -9.63
N ASP A 438 20.74 3.73 -10.57
CA ASP A 438 20.93 5.16 -10.39
C ASP A 438 19.57 5.85 -10.25
N LEU A 439 19.49 6.92 -9.47
CA LEU A 439 18.24 7.60 -9.19
C LEU A 439 18.05 8.82 -10.09
N LYS A 440 16.81 9.04 -10.52
CA LYS A 440 16.38 10.26 -11.20
C LYS A 440 15.20 10.84 -10.43
N PRO A 441 15.27 12.08 -9.91
CA PRO A 441 14.20 12.71 -9.16
C PRO A 441 12.85 12.65 -9.90
N GLY A 442 11.83 12.04 -9.28
CA GLY A 442 10.50 11.89 -9.84
C GLY A 442 10.28 10.65 -10.73
N SER A 443 11.32 9.85 -10.98
CA SER A 443 11.18 8.60 -11.72
C SER A 443 11.00 7.40 -10.79
N ALA A 444 10.01 6.55 -11.06
CA ALA A 444 9.89 5.22 -10.45
C ALA A 444 10.97 4.24 -10.93
N THR A 445 11.72 4.59 -11.94
CA THR A 445 12.92 3.98 -12.52
C THR A 445 12.69 2.66 -13.27
N LYS A 446 12.94 1.49 -12.67
CA LYS A 446 12.98 0.20 -13.36
C LYS A 446 11.96 -0.79 -12.80
N PRO A 447 11.47 -1.74 -13.62
CA PRO A 447 10.52 -2.73 -13.16
C PRO A 447 11.13 -3.70 -12.14
N PHE A 448 10.29 -4.15 -11.21
CA PHE A 448 10.63 -5.22 -10.28
C PHE A 448 10.63 -6.59 -10.98
N TYR A 449 11.14 -7.60 -10.34
CA TYR A 449 11.24 -8.97 -10.88
C TYR A 449 9.87 -9.54 -11.26
N GLY A 450 9.81 -10.16 -12.43
CA GLY A 450 8.60 -10.75 -12.97
C GLY A 450 7.62 -9.74 -13.59
N ILE A 451 7.91 -8.45 -13.53
CA ILE A 451 7.05 -7.39 -14.05
C ILE A 451 7.51 -6.99 -15.45
N LYS A 452 6.60 -7.07 -16.42
CA LYS A 452 6.85 -6.71 -17.82
C LYS A 452 5.97 -5.53 -18.24
N PRO A 453 6.41 -4.28 -17.94
CA PRO A 453 5.67 -3.10 -18.35
C PRO A 453 5.84 -2.84 -19.84
N GLU A 454 4.77 -2.40 -20.47
CA GLU A 454 4.72 -1.96 -21.85
C GLU A 454 4.00 -0.61 -21.95
N ILE A 455 4.49 0.27 -22.79
CA ILE A 455 3.83 1.55 -23.10
C ILE A 455 3.15 1.42 -24.43
N LEU A 456 1.84 1.69 -24.47
CA LEU A 456 1.01 1.58 -25.66
C LEU A 456 0.51 2.94 -26.12
N ASP A 457 0.37 3.11 -27.45
CA ASP A 457 -0.36 4.25 -28.00
C ASP A 457 -1.89 4.07 -27.86
N LYS A 458 -2.65 5.04 -28.36
CA LYS A 458 -4.12 5.01 -28.29
C LYS A 458 -4.75 3.81 -29.04
N ASP A 459 -4.06 3.28 -30.04
CA ASP A 459 -4.53 2.20 -30.91
C ASP A 459 -4.03 0.81 -30.43
N GLY A 460 -3.35 0.76 -29.28
CA GLY A 460 -2.87 -0.48 -28.66
C GLY A 460 -1.54 -0.99 -29.19
N LYS A 461 -0.82 -0.18 -29.99
CA LYS A 461 0.51 -0.55 -30.47
C LYS A 461 1.56 -0.33 -29.37
N VAL A 462 2.39 -1.34 -29.14
CA VAL A 462 3.51 -1.26 -28.19
C VAL A 462 4.61 -0.34 -28.74
N LEU A 463 4.94 0.69 -27.97
CA LEU A 463 5.98 1.65 -28.28
C LEU A 463 7.33 1.18 -27.74
N LYS A 464 8.38 1.25 -28.57
CA LYS A 464 9.75 0.85 -28.21
C LYS A 464 10.64 2.08 -27.95
N GLY A 465 11.74 1.88 -27.19
CA GLY A 465 12.71 2.94 -26.89
C GLY A 465 12.14 4.06 -26.03
N GLU A 466 12.52 5.31 -26.29
CA GLU A 466 11.91 6.49 -25.68
C GLU A 466 10.46 6.60 -26.14
N ALA A 467 9.52 6.68 -25.20
CA ALA A 467 8.10 6.63 -25.51
C ALA A 467 7.25 7.25 -24.40
N GLN A 468 6.07 7.73 -24.77
CA GLN A 468 5.03 8.17 -23.85
C GLN A 468 3.68 7.61 -24.33
N GLY A 469 2.88 7.13 -23.38
CA GLY A 469 1.59 6.52 -23.68
C GLY A 469 0.94 5.91 -22.46
N ARG A 470 0.16 4.85 -22.68
CA ARG A 470 -0.59 4.13 -21.65
C ARG A 470 0.23 2.98 -21.10
N LEU A 471 0.32 2.90 -19.76
CA LEU A 471 1.06 1.83 -19.10
C LEU A 471 0.21 0.57 -18.97
N CYS A 472 0.72 -0.51 -19.54
CA CYS A 472 0.15 -1.84 -19.41
C CYS A 472 1.18 -2.81 -18.84
N ILE A 473 0.71 -3.87 -18.18
CA ILE A 473 1.55 -4.99 -17.73
C ILE A 473 1.13 -6.23 -18.53
N SER A 474 2.07 -6.79 -19.27
CA SER A 474 1.78 -7.89 -20.20
C SER A 474 1.98 -9.28 -19.63
N GLN A 475 2.35 -9.39 -18.35
CA GLN A 475 2.59 -10.63 -17.64
C GLN A 475 2.07 -10.55 -16.22
N SER A 476 1.33 -11.58 -15.77
CA SER A 476 0.82 -11.66 -14.41
C SER A 476 1.94 -11.82 -13.37
N TRP A 477 1.67 -11.40 -12.16
CA TRP A 477 2.54 -11.55 -10.99
C TRP A 477 1.71 -12.06 -9.79
N PRO A 478 2.34 -12.70 -8.79
CA PRO A 478 1.60 -13.36 -7.72
C PRO A 478 0.69 -12.46 -6.88
N GLY A 479 1.07 -11.18 -6.72
CA GLY A 479 0.33 -10.18 -5.94
C GLY A 479 -0.81 -9.49 -6.68
N GLN A 480 -1.06 -9.84 -7.95
CA GLN A 480 -2.13 -9.23 -8.74
C GLN A 480 -3.52 -9.55 -8.15
N MET A 481 -4.42 -8.57 -8.17
CA MET A 481 -5.81 -8.79 -7.79
C MET A 481 -6.43 -9.93 -8.63
N ARG A 482 -7.37 -10.64 -8.04
CA ARG A 482 -8.03 -11.77 -8.72
C ARG A 482 -9.31 -11.38 -9.42
N SER A 483 -10.03 -10.43 -8.86
CA SER A 483 -11.31 -9.95 -9.41
C SER A 483 -11.76 -8.67 -8.69
N VAL A 484 -12.83 -8.07 -9.19
CA VAL A 484 -13.70 -7.20 -8.41
C VAL A 484 -14.70 -8.12 -7.68
N TYR A 485 -14.80 -7.97 -6.37
CA TYR A 485 -15.66 -8.80 -5.54
C TYR A 485 -17.12 -8.74 -6.03
N GLY A 486 -17.71 -9.92 -6.27
CA GLY A 486 -19.09 -10.03 -6.75
C GLY A 486 -19.36 -9.57 -8.18
N ASP A 487 -18.33 -9.06 -8.90
CA ASP A 487 -18.51 -8.49 -10.24
C ASP A 487 -17.25 -8.72 -11.13
N HIS A 488 -17.08 -9.97 -11.55
CA HIS A 488 -15.93 -10.35 -12.38
C HIS A 488 -15.96 -9.68 -13.76
N GLN A 489 -17.15 -9.42 -14.30
CA GLN A 489 -17.27 -8.73 -15.59
C GLN A 489 -16.71 -7.30 -15.49
N ARG A 490 -16.99 -6.58 -14.40
CA ARG A 490 -16.43 -5.26 -14.16
C ARG A 490 -14.89 -5.28 -14.07
N PHE A 491 -14.31 -6.35 -13.55
CA PHE A 491 -12.87 -6.56 -13.55
C PHE A 491 -12.32 -6.65 -14.98
N ILE A 492 -12.95 -7.47 -15.83
CA ILE A 492 -12.58 -7.60 -17.24
C ILE A 492 -12.73 -6.26 -17.96
N ASP A 493 -13.88 -5.63 -17.85
CA ASP A 493 -14.20 -4.37 -18.53
C ASP A 493 -13.24 -3.24 -18.14
N THR A 494 -12.87 -3.16 -16.87
CA THR A 494 -11.99 -2.09 -16.37
C THR A 494 -10.54 -2.26 -16.81
N TYR A 495 -10.01 -3.49 -16.76
CA TYR A 495 -8.56 -3.70 -16.85
C TYR A 495 -8.09 -4.46 -18.09
N PHE A 496 -8.99 -5.13 -18.84
CA PHE A 496 -8.60 -6.01 -19.94
C PHE A 496 -9.34 -5.74 -21.26
N SER A 497 -10.45 -5.00 -21.24
CA SER A 497 -11.24 -4.74 -22.44
C SER A 497 -10.58 -3.81 -23.44
N GLN A 498 -9.78 -2.85 -22.94
CA GLN A 498 -9.17 -1.82 -23.81
C GLN A 498 -7.97 -2.36 -24.61
N PHE A 499 -7.15 -3.23 -24.01
CA PHE A 499 -5.96 -3.81 -24.62
C PHE A 499 -5.93 -5.32 -24.39
N ASP A 500 -6.27 -6.07 -25.41
CA ASP A 500 -6.33 -7.54 -25.34
C ASP A 500 -4.98 -8.14 -24.94
N GLY A 501 -5.02 -9.14 -24.05
CA GLY A 501 -3.84 -9.80 -23.53
C GLY A 501 -2.97 -8.98 -22.56
N LYS A 502 -3.45 -7.84 -22.06
CA LYS A 502 -2.69 -6.95 -21.19
C LYS A 502 -3.54 -6.40 -20.05
N TYR A 503 -2.93 -6.33 -18.87
CA TYR A 503 -3.51 -5.58 -17.76
C TYR A 503 -3.26 -4.08 -17.98
N PHE A 504 -4.32 -3.31 -18.19
CA PHE A 504 -4.26 -1.86 -18.31
C PHE A 504 -4.33 -1.19 -16.95
N THR A 505 -3.31 -0.42 -16.61
CA THR A 505 -3.18 0.19 -15.27
C THR A 505 -4.06 1.42 -15.07
N GLY A 506 -4.56 2.02 -16.14
CA GLY A 506 -5.23 3.33 -16.09
C GLY A 506 -4.28 4.51 -15.93
N ASP A 507 -2.96 4.27 -15.89
CA ASP A 507 -1.95 5.31 -15.76
C ASP A 507 -1.26 5.63 -17.10
N GLY A 508 -0.96 6.90 -17.30
CA GLY A 508 -0.04 7.38 -18.31
C GLY A 508 1.41 7.19 -17.84
N CYS A 509 2.29 6.95 -18.79
CA CYS A 509 3.70 6.70 -18.50
C CYS A 509 4.61 7.20 -19.62
N ARG A 510 5.75 7.75 -19.24
CA ARG A 510 6.87 8.05 -20.13
C ARG A 510 8.03 7.11 -19.81
N ARG A 511 8.67 6.57 -20.83
CA ARG A 511 9.97 5.89 -20.71
C ARG A 511 11.02 6.72 -21.43
N ASP A 512 12.08 7.07 -20.72
CA ASP A 512 13.19 7.86 -21.28
C ASP A 512 14.18 6.96 -22.07
N LYS A 513 15.18 7.60 -22.70
CA LYS A 513 16.22 6.95 -23.49
C LYS A 513 17.05 5.91 -22.70
N ASP A 514 17.14 6.06 -21.39
CA ASP A 514 17.86 5.16 -20.49
C ASP A 514 16.95 4.02 -19.97
N GLY A 515 15.68 4.00 -20.42
CA GLY A 515 14.68 3.01 -20.05
C GLY A 515 14.11 3.19 -18.65
N TYR A 516 14.10 4.42 -18.13
CA TYR A 516 13.49 4.79 -16.87
C TYR A 516 12.03 5.14 -17.06
N TYR A 517 11.17 4.66 -16.17
CA TYR A 517 9.74 4.87 -16.19
C TYR A 517 9.33 6.06 -15.32
N TRP A 518 8.52 6.94 -15.88
CA TRP A 518 7.96 8.13 -15.27
C TRP A 518 6.45 8.06 -15.36
N ILE A 519 5.76 8.05 -14.24
CA ILE A 519 4.30 8.06 -14.22
C ILE A 519 3.83 9.50 -14.43
N THR A 520 2.96 9.70 -15.42
CA THR A 520 2.49 11.04 -15.83
C THR A 520 1.10 11.39 -15.29
N GLY A 521 0.48 10.48 -14.54
CA GLY A 521 -0.85 10.64 -13.95
C GLY A 521 -1.85 9.64 -14.50
N ARG A 522 -3.11 9.76 -14.07
CA ARG A 522 -4.21 8.93 -14.57
C ARG A 522 -4.55 9.29 -16.03
N VAL A 523 -4.87 8.28 -16.83
CA VAL A 523 -5.28 8.51 -18.23
C VAL A 523 -6.62 9.25 -18.30
N ASP A 524 -7.49 9.01 -17.34
CA ASP A 524 -8.80 9.67 -17.18
C ASP A 524 -8.66 11.15 -16.78
N ASP A 525 -7.52 11.54 -16.19
CA ASP A 525 -7.20 12.91 -15.79
C ASP A 525 -6.38 13.67 -16.86
N VAL A 526 -6.25 13.12 -18.06
CA VAL A 526 -5.56 13.77 -19.16
C VAL A 526 -6.45 14.86 -19.78
N ILE A 527 -5.93 16.07 -19.85
CA ILE A 527 -6.59 17.21 -20.49
C ILE A 527 -6.17 17.26 -21.94
N ILE A 528 -7.15 17.27 -22.85
CA ILE A 528 -6.91 17.41 -24.28
C ILE A 528 -7.07 18.87 -24.67
N VAL A 529 -5.96 19.54 -24.99
CA VAL A 529 -5.94 20.93 -25.47
C VAL A 529 -5.50 20.94 -26.93
N SER A 530 -6.39 21.35 -27.81
CA SER A 530 -6.10 21.45 -29.25
C SER A 530 -5.47 20.18 -29.84
N GLY A 531 -5.94 18.99 -29.41
CA GLY A 531 -5.44 17.69 -29.87
C GLY A 531 -4.16 17.20 -29.20
N HIS A 532 -3.64 17.94 -28.21
CA HIS A 532 -2.49 17.53 -27.40
C HIS A 532 -2.93 17.03 -26.02
N ASN A 533 -2.43 15.88 -25.64
CA ASN A 533 -2.68 15.31 -24.31
C ASN A 533 -1.70 15.93 -23.31
N LEU A 534 -2.24 16.58 -22.30
CA LEU A 534 -1.49 17.14 -21.17
C LEU A 534 -1.88 16.39 -19.90
N GLY A 535 -0.89 15.79 -19.24
CA GLY A 535 -1.09 15.18 -17.93
C GLY A 535 -1.29 16.26 -16.85
N THR A 536 -2.33 16.12 -16.02
CA THR A 536 -2.58 17.06 -14.91
C THR A 536 -1.37 17.16 -14.00
N ALA A 537 -0.75 16.04 -13.66
CA ALA A 537 0.42 15.97 -12.79
C ALA A 537 1.64 16.76 -13.32
N GLU A 538 1.84 16.85 -14.63
CA GLU A 538 2.93 17.64 -15.23
C GLU A 538 2.69 19.14 -15.04
N ILE A 539 1.44 19.57 -15.20
CA ILE A 539 1.02 20.97 -15.02
C ILE A 539 1.08 21.34 -13.54
N GLU A 540 0.55 20.49 -12.67
CA GLU A 540 0.60 20.65 -11.21
C GLU A 540 2.04 20.79 -10.72
N SER A 541 2.95 19.94 -11.21
CA SER A 541 4.38 20.01 -10.88
C SER A 541 5.02 21.33 -11.34
N ALA A 542 4.63 21.84 -12.51
CA ALA A 542 5.12 23.12 -13.00
C ALA A 542 4.66 24.30 -12.13
N PHE A 543 3.44 24.25 -11.61
CA PHE A 543 2.93 25.26 -10.67
C PHE A 543 3.63 25.18 -9.31
N VAL A 544 3.79 23.99 -8.76
CA VAL A 544 4.43 23.76 -7.46
C VAL A 544 5.94 24.11 -7.50
N ALA A 545 6.56 24.08 -8.67
CA ALA A 545 7.94 24.57 -8.87
C ALA A 545 8.08 26.06 -8.54
N HIS A 546 7.01 26.83 -8.52
CA HIS A 546 7.07 28.24 -8.14
C HIS A 546 7.08 28.40 -6.60
N PRO A 547 8.03 29.16 -6.00
CA PRO A 547 8.23 29.22 -4.54
C PRO A 547 7.02 29.67 -3.71
N LYS A 548 6.06 30.35 -4.35
CA LYS A 548 4.83 30.83 -3.70
C LYS A 548 3.65 29.87 -3.84
N VAL A 549 3.80 28.79 -4.61
CA VAL A 549 2.74 27.78 -4.82
C VAL A 549 3.06 26.58 -3.94
N ALA A 550 2.16 26.30 -3.05
CA ALA A 550 2.31 25.22 -2.10
C ALA A 550 1.73 23.88 -2.60
N GLU A 551 0.62 23.98 -3.30
CA GLU A 551 -0.12 22.85 -3.85
C GLU A 551 -0.89 23.36 -5.08
N ALA A 552 -1.03 22.50 -6.09
CA ALA A 552 -1.79 22.76 -7.28
C ALA A 552 -2.65 21.55 -7.62
N ALA A 553 -3.88 21.77 -8.02
CA ALA A 553 -4.76 20.76 -8.61
C ALA A 553 -5.24 21.28 -9.97
N VAL A 554 -5.14 20.44 -10.99
CA VAL A 554 -5.51 20.78 -12.36
C VAL A 554 -6.69 19.95 -12.77
N VAL A 555 -7.77 20.60 -13.20
CA VAL A 555 -8.98 19.96 -13.71
C VAL A 555 -9.31 20.46 -15.11
N GLY A 556 -9.83 19.58 -15.96
CA GLY A 556 -10.31 19.94 -17.29
C GLY A 556 -11.65 20.67 -17.18
N TYR A 557 -11.79 21.77 -17.94
CA TYR A 557 -13.05 22.49 -18.11
C TYR A 557 -13.42 22.55 -19.59
N PRO A 558 -14.66 22.26 -19.99
CA PRO A 558 -15.08 22.34 -21.39
C PRO A 558 -14.91 23.73 -21.98
N HIS A 559 -14.33 23.83 -23.18
CA HIS A 559 -14.14 25.08 -23.90
C HIS A 559 -14.48 24.91 -25.38
N ASP A 560 -15.31 25.78 -25.91
CA ASP A 560 -15.89 25.65 -27.26
C ASP A 560 -14.89 25.57 -28.41
N ILE A 561 -13.71 26.17 -28.24
CA ILE A 561 -12.65 26.20 -29.27
C ILE A 561 -11.53 25.19 -28.99
N LEU A 562 -11.18 25.01 -27.71
CA LEU A 562 -10.01 24.23 -27.29
C LEU A 562 -10.36 22.81 -26.81
N SER A 563 -11.63 22.42 -26.88
CA SER A 563 -12.23 21.20 -26.32
C SER A 563 -12.23 21.18 -24.80
N LEU A 564 -11.08 21.33 -24.16
CA LEU A 564 -10.89 21.46 -22.72
C LEU A 564 -9.83 22.52 -22.43
N ILE A 565 -10.07 23.35 -21.45
CA ILE A 565 -9.06 24.18 -20.81
C ILE A 565 -8.97 23.84 -19.32
N HIS A 566 -7.86 24.18 -18.70
CA HIS A 566 -7.71 24.06 -17.26
C HIS A 566 -7.84 25.44 -16.60
N ILE A 567 -8.34 25.44 -15.42
CA ILE A 567 -8.45 26.64 -14.57
C ILE A 567 -7.39 26.58 -13.49
#